data_df9e1650f74ba80aeb4d19855d26ad05
#
_entry.id   df9e1650f74ba80aeb4d19855d26ad05
#
_cell.length_a   1.000
_cell.length_b   1.000
_cell.length_c   1.000
_cell.angle_alpha   90.00
_cell.angle_beta   90.00
_cell.angle_gamma   90.00
#
_symmetry.space_group_name_H-M   'P 1'
#
loop_
_entity.id
_entity.type
_entity.pdbx_description
1 polymer ?
#
loop_
_entity_poly.entity_id
_entity_poly.type
_entity_poly.pdbx_seq_one_letter_code
_entity_poly.pdbx_strand_id
1 'polypeptide(L)'
;MTYASRSDRSPDQTPEPRASLGTTADEPPTALAREVSARCASGTPTTSADLFGLAADAYGGTLAEGAFSPRDAYDAAELGLHLHLLHTVGRLPPEAFGARDALAEVERLSALLPSQTRRTAEQNDYQQFSTPAAYAGLCAWVSGVGEGHRVLEPSAGTGALCTFALASGAMVHANELSDRRADLLAVLLEEAGQDPSQTLTRENADHLDAILPPPVRADVVTMNPPFSQTAGRLGRRRVPTVGTDHVLQALRRLDAGGRLVAVLSAGVRRGKPTHRRFFEAVNTHPFRLHADIEVGGAVYRPYGTCVRTRLLVVDRTTENSHGDDRGRVEATVETVGDAVDVLAPVRRASA
;
A
#
# COMPACT_ATOMS: atom_id res chain seq x y z
N MET A 1 51.16 0.67 -30.37
CA MET A 1 49.93 -0.10 -30.46
C MET A 1 48.78 0.83 -30.03
N THR A 2 48.03 1.28 -31.01
CA THR A 2 47.06 2.35 -30.99
C THR A 2 45.74 1.86 -30.43
N TYR A 3 45.23 2.52 -29.38
CA TYR A 3 43.86 2.33 -28.90
C TYR A 3 42.91 3.20 -29.72
N ALA A 4 42.00 2.56 -30.44
CA ALA A 4 40.95 3.22 -31.20
C ALA A 4 39.80 3.63 -30.28
N SER A 5 39.49 4.93 -30.28
CA SER A 5 38.28 5.54 -29.73
C SER A 5 37.08 5.13 -30.55
N ARG A 6 36.03 4.63 -29.91
CA ARG A 6 34.64 4.63 -30.46
C ARG A 6 33.79 5.61 -29.67
N SER A 7 33.73 6.80 -30.17
CA SER A 7 32.65 7.74 -29.97
C SER A 7 31.65 7.51 -31.11
N ASP A 8 30.44 7.03 -30.79
CA ASP A 8 29.23 7.35 -31.56
C ASP A 8 28.00 6.92 -30.72
N ARG A 9 27.45 7.84 -29.98
CA ARG A 9 26.06 7.83 -29.57
C ARG A 9 25.53 9.23 -29.79
N SER A 10 24.66 9.37 -30.78
CA SER A 10 23.89 10.57 -31.04
C SER A 10 23.05 10.96 -29.82
N PRO A 11 23.07 12.22 -29.38
CA PRO A 11 22.18 12.73 -28.34
C PRO A 11 20.96 13.33 -29.04
N ASP A 12 19.96 12.54 -29.37
CA ASP A 12 18.63 13.08 -29.65
C ASP A 12 17.58 11.95 -29.70
N GLN A 13 17.10 11.52 -28.55
CA GLN A 13 15.80 10.93 -28.36
C GLN A 13 15.26 11.45 -27.03
N THR A 14 14.67 12.64 -27.08
CA THR A 14 13.66 13.03 -26.10
C THR A 14 12.57 11.97 -26.15
N PRO A 15 12.22 11.32 -25.01
CA PRO A 15 11.08 10.41 -24.98
C PRO A 15 9.85 11.22 -25.35
N GLU A 16 9.15 10.79 -26.41
CA GLU A 16 7.84 11.33 -26.72
C GLU A 16 6.95 11.20 -25.47
N PRO A 17 6.14 12.22 -25.15
CA PRO A 17 5.18 12.13 -24.07
C PRO A 17 4.22 10.98 -24.44
N ARG A 18 4.27 9.89 -23.67
CA ARG A 18 3.27 8.81 -23.76
C ARG A 18 1.91 9.47 -23.62
N ALA A 19 1.06 9.27 -24.63
CA ALA A 19 -0.32 9.70 -24.59
C ALA A 19 -0.94 9.23 -23.27
N SER A 20 -1.55 10.13 -22.54
CA SER A 20 -2.38 9.82 -21.38
C SER A 20 -3.49 8.89 -21.87
N LEU A 21 -3.36 7.60 -21.57
CA LEU A 21 -4.46 6.67 -21.69
C LEU A 21 -5.45 7.08 -20.59
N GLY A 22 -6.47 7.86 -20.97
CA GLY A 22 -7.65 8.04 -20.15
C GLY A 22 -8.22 6.64 -19.91
N THR A 23 -8.26 6.21 -18.65
CA THR A 23 -8.94 4.99 -18.24
C THR A 23 -10.42 5.17 -18.55
N THR A 24 -10.88 4.62 -19.67
CA THR A 24 -12.30 4.66 -20.00
C THR A 24 -13.03 3.65 -19.11
N ALA A 25 -14.25 4.02 -18.66
CA ALA A 25 -15.11 3.14 -17.83
C ALA A 25 -15.38 1.75 -18.46
N ASP A 26 -15.02 1.58 -19.72
CA ASP A 26 -15.28 0.40 -20.55
C ASP A 26 -14.07 -0.56 -20.66
N GLU A 27 -12.90 -0.24 -20.07
CA GLU A 27 -11.76 -1.18 -20.13
C GLU A 27 -12.04 -2.46 -19.33
N PRO A 28 -11.64 -3.65 -19.84
CA PRO A 28 -11.95 -4.95 -19.23
C PRO A 28 -11.64 -5.04 -17.73
N PRO A 29 -10.48 -4.58 -17.21
CA PRO A 29 -10.19 -4.64 -15.78
C PRO A 29 -11.15 -3.79 -14.95
N THR A 30 -11.55 -2.62 -15.45
CA THR A 30 -12.48 -1.70 -14.77
C THR A 30 -13.89 -2.27 -14.77
N ALA A 31 -14.36 -2.84 -15.89
CA ALA A 31 -15.65 -3.50 -15.98
C ALA A 31 -15.75 -4.67 -14.99
N LEU A 32 -14.71 -5.52 -14.91
CA LEU A 32 -14.63 -6.61 -13.93
C LEU A 32 -14.66 -6.07 -12.49
N ALA A 33 -13.90 -5.02 -12.19
CA ALA A 33 -13.87 -4.41 -10.85
C ALA A 33 -15.25 -3.86 -10.44
N ARG A 34 -15.98 -3.22 -11.36
CA ARG A 34 -17.34 -2.72 -11.09
C ARG A 34 -18.33 -3.84 -10.81
N GLU A 35 -18.24 -4.96 -11.55
CA GLU A 35 -19.07 -6.13 -11.30
C GLU A 35 -18.77 -6.75 -9.91
N VAL A 36 -17.49 -6.87 -9.55
CA VAL A 36 -17.09 -7.34 -8.22
C VAL A 36 -17.56 -6.38 -7.13
N SER A 37 -17.49 -5.07 -7.35
CA SER A 37 -18.03 -4.06 -6.43
C SER A 37 -19.54 -4.24 -6.20
N ALA A 38 -20.32 -4.49 -7.25
CA ALA A 38 -21.75 -4.76 -7.17
C ALA A 38 -22.06 -6.05 -6.36
N ARG A 39 -21.23 -7.09 -6.53
CA ARG A 39 -21.33 -8.33 -5.75
C ARG A 39 -21.01 -8.09 -4.27
N CYS A 40 -20.00 -7.27 -3.96
CA CYS A 40 -19.74 -6.85 -2.58
C CYS A 40 -20.94 -6.12 -1.98
N ALA A 41 -21.56 -5.20 -2.72
CA ALA A 41 -22.73 -4.44 -2.30
C ALA A 41 -23.94 -5.33 -2.01
N SER A 42 -24.14 -6.38 -2.79
CA SER A 42 -25.22 -7.36 -2.58
C SER A 42 -24.89 -8.44 -1.55
N GLY A 43 -23.66 -8.47 -1.00
CA GLY A 43 -23.20 -9.52 -0.11
C GLY A 43 -23.05 -10.89 -0.80
N THR A 44 -22.90 -10.92 -2.12
CA THR A 44 -22.81 -12.15 -2.92
C THR A 44 -21.38 -12.69 -2.93
N PRO A 45 -21.10 -13.88 -2.39
CA PRO A 45 -19.78 -14.48 -2.46
C PRO A 45 -19.34 -14.71 -3.91
N THR A 46 -18.05 -14.56 -4.15
CA THR A 46 -17.42 -14.81 -5.46
C THR A 46 -16.38 -15.91 -5.29
N THR A 47 -16.59 -17.06 -5.93
CA THR A 47 -15.58 -18.12 -5.98
C THR A 47 -14.53 -17.79 -7.03
N SER A 48 -13.40 -18.53 -7.05
CA SER A 48 -12.42 -18.38 -8.14
C SER A 48 -13.02 -18.71 -9.52
N ALA A 49 -13.97 -19.66 -9.59
CA ALA A 49 -14.66 -19.99 -10.84
C ALA A 49 -15.55 -18.83 -11.29
N ASP A 50 -16.31 -18.23 -10.35
CA ASP A 50 -17.13 -17.05 -10.66
C ASP A 50 -16.25 -15.89 -11.13
N LEU A 51 -15.14 -15.60 -10.42
CA LEU A 51 -14.24 -14.53 -10.80
C LEU A 51 -13.66 -14.71 -12.21
N PHE A 52 -13.26 -15.92 -12.56
CA PHE A 52 -12.72 -16.18 -13.90
C PHE A 52 -13.82 -16.19 -14.98
N GLY A 53 -15.07 -16.53 -14.64
CA GLY A 53 -16.23 -16.37 -15.51
C GLY A 53 -16.50 -14.89 -15.82
N LEU A 54 -16.59 -14.05 -14.77
CA LEU A 54 -16.75 -12.60 -14.90
C LEU A 54 -15.58 -11.98 -15.69
N ALA A 55 -14.35 -12.45 -15.47
CA ALA A 55 -13.20 -11.99 -16.23
C ALA A 55 -13.32 -12.40 -17.70
N ALA A 56 -13.76 -13.62 -18.01
CA ALA A 56 -13.96 -14.04 -19.39
C ALA A 56 -15.01 -13.18 -20.12
N ASP A 57 -16.07 -12.80 -19.45
CA ASP A 57 -17.09 -11.90 -20.00
C ASP A 57 -16.52 -10.49 -20.23
N ALA A 58 -15.78 -9.95 -19.27
CA ALA A 58 -15.19 -8.61 -19.36
C ALA A 58 -14.09 -8.52 -20.44
N TYR A 59 -13.23 -9.53 -20.53
CA TYR A 59 -12.09 -9.54 -21.48
C TYR A 59 -12.45 -10.11 -22.85
N GLY A 60 -13.67 -10.62 -23.04
CA GLY A 60 -14.12 -11.20 -24.30
C GLY A 60 -13.44 -12.52 -24.67
N GLY A 61 -12.93 -13.28 -23.69
CA GLY A 61 -12.27 -14.56 -23.91
C GLY A 61 -11.79 -15.19 -22.60
N THR A 62 -11.46 -16.47 -22.63
CA THR A 62 -11.15 -17.26 -21.44
C THR A 62 -9.68 -17.17 -21.03
N LEU A 63 -9.38 -17.59 -19.78
CA LEU A 63 -8.01 -17.79 -19.30
C LEU A 63 -7.22 -18.79 -20.16
N ALA A 64 -7.87 -19.84 -20.67
CA ALA A 64 -7.23 -20.85 -21.51
C ALA A 64 -6.85 -20.30 -22.89
N GLU A 65 -7.58 -19.33 -23.40
CA GLU A 65 -7.30 -18.60 -24.64
C GLU A 65 -6.27 -17.48 -24.44
N GLY A 66 -5.87 -17.22 -23.18
CA GLY A 66 -4.89 -16.18 -22.86
C GLY A 66 -5.45 -14.75 -22.90
N ALA A 67 -6.78 -14.57 -22.86
CA ALA A 67 -7.42 -13.26 -22.88
C ALA A 67 -7.06 -12.43 -21.63
N PHE A 68 -6.80 -13.08 -20.51
CA PHE A 68 -6.33 -12.45 -19.26
C PHE A 68 -5.48 -13.45 -18.46
N SER A 69 -4.72 -12.97 -17.51
CA SER A 69 -4.02 -13.80 -16.53
C SER A 69 -4.81 -13.91 -15.21
N PRO A 70 -4.56 -14.92 -14.36
CA PRO A 70 -5.17 -14.97 -13.02
C PRO A 70 -4.89 -13.71 -12.21
N ARG A 71 -3.73 -13.08 -12.41
CA ARG A 71 -3.34 -11.86 -11.72
C ARG A 71 -4.20 -10.67 -12.13
N ASP A 72 -4.54 -10.55 -13.41
CA ASP A 72 -5.42 -9.48 -13.90
C ASP A 72 -6.79 -9.58 -13.23
N ALA A 73 -7.34 -10.80 -13.14
CA ALA A 73 -8.61 -11.04 -12.48
C ALA A 73 -8.58 -10.73 -10.97
N TYR A 74 -7.53 -11.17 -10.26
CA TYR A 74 -7.41 -10.91 -8.82
C TYR A 74 -7.13 -9.44 -8.50
N ASP A 75 -6.28 -8.75 -9.26
CA ASP A 75 -6.02 -7.32 -9.04
C ASP A 75 -7.28 -6.48 -9.36
N ALA A 76 -8.06 -6.84 -10.39
CA ALA A 76 -9.35 -6.21 -10.65
C ALA A 76 -10.38 -6.49 -9.54
N ALA A 77 -10.38 -7.71 -8.97
CA ALA A 77 -11.24 -8.03 -7.83
C ALA A 77 -10.86 -7.22 -6.56
N GLU A 78 -9.56 -7.02 -6.31
CA GLU A 78 -9.10 -6.13 -5.24
C GLU A 78 -9.62 -4.70 -5.45
N LEU A 79 -9.48 -4.15 -6.68
CA LEU A 79 -10.04 -2.84 -7.01
C LEU A 79 -11.56 -2.81 -6.77
N GLY A 80 -12.30 -3.85 -7.16
CA GLY A 80 -13.75 -3.93 -6.93
C GLY A 80 -14.12 -3.80 -5.46
N LEU A 81 -13.38 -4.48 -4.57
CA LEU A 81 -13.55 -4.30 -3.13
C LEU A 81 -13.22 -2.85 -2.70
N HIS A 82 -12.13 -2.28 -3.21
CA HIS A 82 -11.72 -0.92 -2.87
C HIS A 82 -12.77 0.12 -3.30
N LEU A 83 -13.35 -0.02 -4.50
CA LEU A 83 -14.44 0.83 -4.98
C LEU A 83 -15.67 0.74 -4.07
N HIS A 84 -16.06 -0.47 -3.66
CA HIS A 84 -17.15 -0.65 -2.71
C HIS A 84 -16.87 0.01 -1.36
N LEU A 85 -15.67 -0.20 -0.80
CA LEU A 85 -15.27 0.38 0.47
C LEU A 85 -15.17 1.90 0.42
N LEU A 86 -14.68 2.47 -0.70
CA LEU A 86 -14.60 3.92 -0.89
C LEU A 86 -15.94 4.60 -0.65
N HIS A 87 -17.04 3.99 -1.12
CA HIS A 87 -18.38 4.56 -1.02
C HIS A 87 -19.13 4.20 0.27
N THR A 88 -18.72 3.15 0.98
CA THR A 88 -19.52 2.59 2.08
C THR A 88 -18.91 2.76 3.46
N VAL A 89 -17.56 2.76 3.57
CA VAL A 89 -16.90 2.79 4.89
C VAL A 89 -16.84 4.21 5.47
N GLY A 90 -16.61 5.22 4.60
CA GLY A 90 -16.39 6.58 5.07
C GLY A 90 -15.18 6.66 6.03
N ARG A 91 -15.24 7.63 6.95
CA ARG A 91 -14.25 7.77 8.01
C ARG A 91 -14.54 6.76 9.13
N LEU A 92 -13.50 5.98 9.50
CA LEU A 92 -13.62 5.03 10.60
C LEU A 92 -13.90 5.73 11.93
N PRO A 93 -14.79 5.19 12.79
CA PRO A 93 -15.06 5.73 14.11
C PRO A 93 -13.78 5.93 14.93
N PRO A 94 -13.63 7.05 15.64
CA PRO A 94 -12.43 7.32 16.42
C PRO A 94 -12.29 6.39 17.64
N GLU A 95 -13.38 5.91 18.20
CA GLU A 95 -13.40 5.02 19.34
C GLU A 95 -12.97 3.60 18.92
N ALA A 96 -12.16 2.94 19.75
CA ALA A 96 -11.63 1.61 19.47
C ALA A 96 -12.75 0.58 19.22
N PHE A 97 -13.85 0.62 19.98
CA PHE A 97 -14.96 -0.29 19.81
C PHE A 97 -15.61 -0.13 18.43
N GLY A 98 -16.00 1.09 18.05
CA GLY A 98 -16.59 1.35 16.75
C GLY A 98 -15.64 1.04 15.58
N ALA A 99 -14.34 1.33 15.74
CA ALA A 99 -13.33 0.96 14.74
C ALA A 99 -13.19 -0.56 14.58
N ARG A 100 -13.23 -1.31 15.68
CA ARG A 100 -13.19 -2.77 15.66
C ARG A 100 -14.38 -3.33 14.86
N ASP A 101 -15.59 -2.85 15.15
CA ASP A 101 -16.81 -3.31 14.47
C ASP A 101 -16.76 -2.97 12.96
N ALA A 102 -16.34 -1.76 12.62
CA ALA A 102 -16.18 -1.35 11.22
C ALA A 102 -15.12 -2.19 10.48
N LEU A 103 -13.98 -2.49 11.11
CA LEU A 103 -12.94 -3.33 10.52
C LEU A 103 -13.35 -4.80 10.42
N ALA A 104 -14.14 -5.32 11.35
CA ALA A 104 -14.73 -6.65 11.25
C ALA A 104 -15.68 -6.76 10.05
N GLU A 105 -16.45 -5.69 9.75
CA GLU A 105 -17.28 -5.64 8.54
C GLU A 105 -16.43 -5.63 7.27
N VAL A 106 -15.31 -4.90 7.25
CA VAL A 106 -14.34 -4.93 6.14
C VAL A 106 -13.75 -6.33 5.94
N GLU A 107 -13.44 -7.06 7.03
CA GLU A 107 -13.00 -8.46 6.96
C GLU A 107 -14.09 -9.35 6.36
N ARG A 108 -15.35 -9.17 6.77
CA ARG A 108 -16.50 -9.91 6.23
C ARG A 108 -16.67 -9.65 4.72
N LEU A 109 -16.57 -8.40 4.28
CA LEU A 109 -16.64 -8.05 2.86
C LEU A 109 -15.47 -8.65 2.08
N SER A 110 -14.26 -8.59 2.63
CA SER A 110 -13.07 -9.21 2.01
C SER A 110 -13.22 -10.73 1.87
N ALA A 111 -13.91 -11.38 2.79
CA ALA A 111 -14.18 -12.81 2.73
C ALA A 111 -15.19 -13.22 1.64
N LEU A 112 -15.90 -12.28 1.02
CA LEU A 112 -16.73 -12.53 -0.16
C LEU A 112 -15.88 -12.79 -1.42
N LEU A 113 -14.62 -12.39 -1.42
CA LEU A 113 -13.70 -12.60 -2.53
C LEU A 113 -12.94 -13.93 -2.40
N PRO A 114 -12.54 -14.54 -3.52
CA PRO A 114 -11.78 -15.77 -3.49
C PRO A 114 -10.36 -15.53 -2.98
N SER A 115 -9.87 -16.45 -2.14
CA SER A 115 -8.48 -16.43 -1.71
C SER A 115 -7.52 -16.62 -2.89
N GLN A 116 -6.44 -15.84 -2.92
CA GLN A 116 -5.39 -16.00 -3.93
C GLN A 116 -4.56 -17.26 -3.64
N THR A 117 -4.81 -18.34 -4.35
CA THR A 117 -4.18 -19.65 -4.08
C THR A 117 -2.87 -19.87 -4.81
N ARG A 118 -2.55 -19.08 -5.85
CA ARG A 118 -1.35 -19.23 -6.66
C ARG A 118 -0.48 -17.99 -6.61
N ARG A 119 0.76 -18.16 -6.13
CA ARG A 119 1.79 -17.12 -6.20
C ARG A 119 2.39 -17.10 -7.60
N THR A 120 2.55 -15.90 -8.16
CA THR A 120 3.34 -15.72 -9.38
C THR A 120 4.84 -15.63 -9.05
N ALA A 121 5.71 -15.92 -10.03
CA ALA A 121 7.16 -15.75 -9.88
C ALA A 121 7.52 -14.31 -9.43
N GLU A 122 6.83 -13.31 -9.98
CA GLU A 122 7.03 -11.89 -9.67
C GLU A 122 6.66 -11.54 -8.20
N GLN A 123 5.59 -12.10 -7.64
CA GLN A 123 5.25 -11.93 -6.21
C GLN A 123 6.32 -12.56 -5.30
N ASN A 124 6.95 -13.66 -5.76
CA ASN A 124 8.03 -14.29 -5.03
C ASN A 124 9.34 -13.49 -5.12
N ASP A 125 9.64 -12.87 -6.27
CA ASP A 125 10.87 -12.14 -6.52
C ASP A 125 10.91 -10.81 -5.76
N TYR A 126 9.79 -10.08 -5.73
CA TYR A 126 9.69 -8.78 -5.05
C TYR A 126 9.08 -8.86 -3.67
N GLN A 127 8.52 -10.00 -3.27
CA GLN A 127 7.77 -10.15 -2.00
C GLN A 127 6.73 -9.03 -1.78
N GLN A 128 6.07 -8.62 -2.86
CA GLN A 128 5.01 -7.63 -2.84
C GLN A 128 3.69 -8.35 -2.54
N PHE A 129 3.15 -8.07 -1.37
CA PHE A 129 1.83 -8.55 -0.97
C PHE A 129 0.87 -7.37 -0.89
N SER A 130 -0.31 -7.51 -1.51
CA SER A 130 -1.38 -6.53 -1.31
C SER A 130 -1.72 -6.47 0.19
N THR A 131 -1.97 -5.29 0.69
CA THR A 131 -2.34 -5.11 2.10
C THR A 131 -3.80 -5.55 2.28
N PRO A 132 -4.10 -6.47 3.22
CA PRO A 132 -5.49 -6.82 3.53
C PRO A 132 -6.31 -5.59 3.88
N ALA A 133 -7.53 -5.47 3.33
CA ALA A 133 -8.32 -4.25 3.43
C ALA A 133 -8.58 -3.81 4.89
N ALA A 134 -8.91 -4.73 5.79
CA ALA A 134 -9.08 -4.39 7.21
C ALA A 134 -7.76 -3.92 7.86
N TYR A 135 -6.62 -4.47 7.44
CA TYR A 135 -5.31 -4.01 7.91
C TYR A 135 -4.97 -2.61 7.38
N ALA A 136 -5.34 -2.32 6.13
CA ALA A 136 -5.23 -0.98 5.57
C ALA A 136 -6.12 0.03 6.34
N GLY A 137 -7.34 -0.37 6.68
CA GLY A 137 -8.22 0.40 7.55
C GLY A 137 -7.63 0.67 8.93
N LEU A 138 -6.98 -0.33 9.55
CA LEU A 138 -6.24 -0.14 10.81
C LEU A 138 -5.14 0.92 10.68
N CYS A 139 -4.37 0.89 9.57
CA CYS A 139 -3.33 1.90 9.30
C CYS A 139 -3.93 3.30 9.19
N ALA A 140 -5.04 3.45 8.47
CA ALA A 140 -5.75 4.72 8.35
C ALA A 140 -6.30 5.18 9.72
N TRP A 141 -6.90 4.27 10.48
CA TRP A 141 -7.46 4.58 11.79
C TRP A 141 -6.41 5.08 12.79
N VAL A 142 -5.28 4.37 12.91
CA VAL A 142 -4.22 4.76 13.85
C VAL A 142 -3.48 6.02 13.41
N SER A 143 -3.44 6.28 12.09
CA SER A 143 -2.86 7.53 11.56
C SER A 143 -3.71 8.76 11.88
N GLY A 144 -5.01 8.58 12.11
CA GLY A 144 -5.96 9.66 12.30
C GLY A 144 -6.20 10.47 11.02
N VAL A 145 -6.02 9.84 9.85
CA VAL A 145 -6.26 10.49 8.55
C VAL A 145 -7.70 11.02 8.46
N GLY A 146 -7.87 12.16 7.81
CA GLY A 146 -9.16 12.83 7.66
C GLY A 146 -9.14 13.87 6.55
N GLU A 147 -10.26 14.56 6.40
CA GLU A 147 -10.46 15.59 5.40
C GLU A 147 -9.36 16.66 5.44
N GLY A 148 -8.89 17.07 4.26
CA GLY A 148 -7.83 18.06 4.10
C GLY A 148 -6.41 17.57 4.36
N HIS A 149 -6.19 16.35 4.87
CA HIS A 149 -4.85 15.80 4.99
C HIS A 149 -4.28 15.43 3.62
N ARG A 150 -2.98 15.65 3.45
CA ARG A 150 -2.19 15.15 2.33
C ARG A 150 -1.56 13.83 2.75
N VAL A 151 -1.89 12.78 2.01
CA VAL A 151 -1.40 11.41 2.27
C VAL A 151 -0.39 11.02 1.20
N LEU A 152 0.71 10.41 1.57
CA LEU A 152 1.67 9.81 0.67
C LEU A 152 1.65 8.28 0.84
N GLU A 153 1.44 7.55 -0.28
CA GLU A 153 1.60 6.10 -0.38
C GLU A 153 2.65 5.76 -1.43
N PRO A 154 3.89 5.40 -1.03
CA PRO A 154 5.00 5.20 -1.98
C PRO A 154 4.95 3.91 -2.80
N SER A 155 4.11 2.93 -2.45
CA SER A 155 4.05 1.60 -3.06
C SER A 155 2.62 1.07 -3.04
N ALA A 156 1.73 1.81 -3.74
CA ALA A 156 0.30 1.78 -3.49
C ALA A 156 -0.42 0.49 -3.96
N GLY A 157 0.18 -0.28 -4.88
CA GLY A 157 -0.48 -1.46 -5.44
C GLY A 157 -1.78 -1.10 -6.14
N THR A 158 -2.85 -1.83 -5.83
CA THR A 158 -4.21 -1.57 -6.30
C THR A 158 -4.96 -0.54 -5.45
N GLY A 159 -4.30 0.06 -4.42
CA GLY A 159 -4.84 1.16 -3.63
C GLY A 159 -5.44 0.81 -2.27
N ALA A 160 -5.13 -0.34 -1.67
CA ALA A 160 -5.70 -0.73 -0.39
C ALA A 160 -5.52 0.33 0.72
N LEU A 161 -4.29 0.84 0.90
CA LEU A 161 -4.01 1.90 1.88
C LEU A 161 -4.58 3.26 1.45
N CYS A 162 -4.68 3.52 0.14
CA CYS A 162 -5.27 4.75 -0.39
C CYS A 162 -6.78 4.80 -0.13
N THR A 163 -7.49 3.67 -0.21
CA THR A 163 -8.96 3.59 -0.13
C THR A 163 -9.51 4.30 1.12
N PHE A 164 -8.98 4.02 2.30
CA PHE A 164 -9.47 4.60 3.54
C PHE A 164 -9.08 6.07 3.72
N ALA A 165 -7.94 6.48 3.15
CA ALA A 165 -7.54 7.88 3.11
C ALA A 165 -8.50 8.69 2.21
N LEU A 166 -8.77 8.18 1.01
CA LEU A 166 -9.72 8.76 0.05
C LEU A 166 -11.13 8.84 0.63
N ALA A 167 -11.62 7.74 1.23
CA ALA A 167 -12.92 7.69 1.88
C ALA A 167 -13.06 8.67 3.07
N SER A 168 -11.94 9.08 3.65
CA SER A 168 -11.88 10.10 4.72
C SER A 168 -11.76 11.54 4.19
N GLY A 169 -11.79 11.76 2.87
CA GLY A 169 -11.68 13.09 2.25
C GLY A 169 -10.24 13.62 2.17
N ALA A 170 -9.22 12.77 2.33
CA ALA A 170 -7.83 13.17 2.20
C ALA A 170 -7.40 13.27 0.73
N MET A 171 -6.44 14.15 0.43
CA MET A 171 -5.75 14.18 -0.84
C MET A 171 -4.61 13.15 -0.80
N VAL A 172 -4.60 12.21 -1.77
CA VAL A 172 -3.62 11.13 -1.82
C VAL A 172 -2.64 11.35 -2.95
N HIS A 173 -1.34 11.39 -2.64
CA HIS A 173 -0.26 11.16 -3.59
C HIS A 173 0.17 9.71 -3.52
N ALA A 174 -0.01 8.98 -4.60
CA ALA A 174 0.34 7.58 -4.71
C ALA A 174 1.48 7.36 -5.71
N ASN A 175 2.30 6.35 -5.45
CA ASN A 175 3.29 5.86 -6.41
C ASN A 175 3.15 4.35 -6.57
N GLU A 176 3.12 3.85 -7.81
CA GLU A 176 3.09 2.42 -8.11
C GLU A 176 3.96 2.12 -9.35
N LEU A 177 4.89 1.19 -9.19
CA LEU A 177 5.86 0.83 -10.26
C LEU A 177 5.23 0.01 -11.40
N SER A 178 4.25 -0.85 -11.07
CA SER A 178 3.59 -1.70 -12.05
C SER A 178 2.54 -0.91 -12.83
N ASP A 179 2.74 -0.70 -14.13
CA ASP A 179 1.79 0.01 -15.00
C ASP A 179 0.37 -0.54 -14.83
N ARG A 180 0.20 -1.86 -14.85
CA ARG A 180 -1.08 -2.54 -14.69
C ARG A 180 -1.80 -2.21 -13.37
N ARG A 181 -1.08 -2.17 -12.25
CA ARG A 181 -1.65 -1.80 -10.97
C ARG A 181 -1.90 -0.30 -10.86
N ALA A 182 -1.02 0.49 -11.44
CA ALA A 182 -1.17 1.93 -11.51
C ALA A 182 -2.39 2.34 -12.34
N ASP A 183 -2.74 1.58 -13.40
CA ASP A 183 -3.97 1.80 -14.16
C ASP A 183 -5.21 1.54 -13.30
N LEU A 184 -5.23 0.46 -12.53
CA LEU A 184 -6.31 0.17 -11.57
C LEU A 184 -6.40 1.22 -10.46
N LEU A 185 -5.26 1.66 -9.95
CA LEU A 185 -5.19 2.71 -8.94
C LEU A 185 -5.69 4.07 -9.47
N ALA A 186 -5.43 4.36 -10.75
CA ALA A 186 -5.97 5.57 -11.39
C ALA A 186 -7.50 5.58 -11.36
N VAL A 187 -8.15 4.44 -11.65
CA VAL A 187 -9.61 4.31 -11.53
C VAL A 187 -10.11 4.62 -10.12
N LEU A 188 -9.41 4.13 -9.09
CA LEU A 188 -9.78 4.40 -7.69
C LEU A 188 -9.64 5.90 -7.34
N LEU A 189 -8.58 6.55 -7.83
CA LEU A 189 -8.35 7.99 -7.61
C LEU A 189 -9.40 8.83 -8.32
N GLU A 190 -9.72 8.50 -9.58
CA GLU A 190 -10.78 9.17 -10.36
C GLU A 190 -12.15 9.02 -9.70
N GLU A 191 -12.49 7.82 -9.21
CA GLU A 191 -13.75 7.56 -8.51
C GLU A 191 -13.86 8.37 -7.21
N ALA A 192 -12.72 8.68 -6.56
CA ALA A 192 -12.64 9.57 -5.40
C ALA A 192 -12.60 11.06 -5.78
N GLY A 193 -12.71 11.41 -7.07
CA GLY A 193 -12.68 12.78 -7.56
C GLY A 193 -11.29 13.41 -7.62
N GLN A 194 -10.21 12.60 -7.63
CA GLN A 194 -8.84 13.10 -7.76
C GLN A 194 -8.31 12.83 -9.17
N ASP A 195 -7.52 13.78 -9.70
CA ASP A 195 -6.87 13.66 -11.01
C ASP A 195 -5.58 12.83 -10.91
N PRO A 196 -5.53 11.60 -11.49
CA PRO A 196 -4.34 10.76 -11.42
C PRO A 196 -3.10 11.40 -12.07
N SER A 197 -3.29 12.29 -13.05
CA SER A 197 -2.16 12.99 -13.68
C SER A 197 -1.40 13.88 -12.71
N GLN A 198 -2.02 14.28 -11.61
CA GLN A 198 -1.44 15.12 -10.57
C GLN A 198 -1.07 14.34 -9.31
N THR A 199 -1.67 13.18 -9.10
CA THR A 199 -1.63 12.46 -7.82
C THR A 199 -1.01 11.08 -7.90
N LEU A 200 -0.74 10.55 -9.12
CA LEU A 200 -0.15 9.24 -9.33
C LEU A 200 1.19 9.33 -10.06
N THR A 201 2.23 8.75 -9.48
CA THR A 201 3.53 8.54 -10.13
C THR A 201 3.75 7.03 -10.39
N ARG A 202 4.56 6.71 -11.44
CA ARG A 202 4.81 5.33 -11.89
C ARG A 202 6.30 5.02 -11.88
N GLU A 203 6.92 5.23 -10.72
CA GLU A 203 8.37 5.22 -10.60
C GLU A 203 8.86 4.20 -9.56
N ASN A 204 10.15 3.89 -9.62
CA ASN A 204 10.75 3.02 -8.62
C ASN A 204 10.89 3.75 -7.27
N ALA A 205 10.18 3.27 -6.25
CA ALA A 205 10.19 3.83 -4.91
C ALA A 205 11.57 3.80 -4.21
N ASP A 206 12.56 3.07 -4.74
CA ASP A 206 13.96 3.14 -4.28
C ASP A 206 14.53 4.57 -4.38
N HIS A 207 13.94 5.41 -5.22
CA HIS A 207 14.36 6.78 -5.50
C HIS A 207 13.28 7.81 -5.15
N LEU A 208 12.42 7.53 -4.19
CA LEU A 208 11.26 8.35 -3.83
C LEU A 208 11.58 9.84 -3.66
N ASP A 209 12.70 10.16 -3.03
CA ASP A 209 13.15 11.55 -2.83
C ASP A 209 13.50 12.28 -4.13
N ALA A 210 13.90 11.53 -5.17
CA ALA A 210 14.30 12.11 -6.46
C ALA A 210 13.13 12.25 -7.43
N ILE A 211 12.13 11.37 -7.33
CA ILE A 211 10.99 11.31 -8.26
C ILE A 211 9.82 12.20 -7.85
N LEU A 212 9.59 12.37 -6.55
CA LEU A 212 8.55 13.27 -6.09
C LEU A 212 8.99 14.73 -6.23
N PRO A 213 8.15 15.62 -6.81
CA PRO A 213 8.43 17.04 -6.83
C PRO A 213 8.77 17.56 -5.42
N PRO A 214 9.71 18.53 -5.28
CA PRO A 214 10.10 19.06 -3.97
C PRO A 214 8.95 19.55 -3.08
N PRO A 215 7.86 20.15 -3.61
CA PRO A 215 6.74 20.61 -2.78
C PRO A 215 5.84 19.49 -2.26
N VAL A 216 5.96 18.23 -2.74
CA VAL A 216 5.14 17.12 -2.24
C VAL A 216 5.57 16.77 -0.83
N ARG A 217 4.77 17.18 0.12
CA ARG A 217 4.88 16.92 1.55
C ARG A 217 3.60 16.28 2.04
N ALA A 218 3.68 15.46 3.07
CA ALA A 218 2.56 14.70 3.58
C ALA A 218 2.31 14.99 5.07
N ASP A 219 1.06 15.10 5.43
CA ASP A 219 0.60 15.11 6.82
C ASP A 219 0.56 13.69 7.38
N VAL A 220 0.28 12.72 6.48
CA VAL A 220 0.25 11.30 6.79
C VAL A 220 0.99 10.52 5.70
N VAL A 221 1.80 9.55 6.09
CA VAL A 221 2.34 8.52 5.22
C VAL A 221 1.77 7.18 5.67
N THR A 222 1.12 6.46 4.77
CA THR A 222 0.78 5.04 4.96
C THR A 222 1.54 4.22 3.93
N MET A 223 2.17 3.12 4.32
CA MET A 223 2.95 2.34 3.38
C MET A 223 3.11 0.88 3.76
N ASN A 224 3.16 0.03 2.73
CA ASN A 224 3.53 -1.37 2.82
C ASN A 224 4.63 -1.66 1.78
N PRO A 225 5.89 -1.25 2.05
CA PRO A 225 6.97 -1.39 1.09
C PRO A 225 7.36 -2.86 0.88
N PRO A 226 8.06 -3.20 -0.21
CA PRO A 226 8.56 -4.56 -0.44
C PRO A 226 9.37 -5.07 0.75
N PHE A 227 9.09 -6.31 1.20
CA PHE A 227 9.78 -6.88 2.37
C PHE A 227 11.24 -7.25 2.09
N SER A 228 11.57 -7.55 0.84
CA SER A 228 12.93 -7.75 0.37
C SER A 228 12.98 -7.60 -1.14
N GLN A 229 14.14 -7.29 -1.68
CA GLN A 229 14.39 -7.21 -3.11
C GLN A 229 15.58 -8.10 -3.46
N THR A 230 15.51 -8.77 -4.62
CA THR A 230 16.67 -9.52 -5.14
C THR A 230 17.59 -8.55 -5.85
N ALA A 231 18.79 -8.34 -5.31
CA ALA A 231 19.78 -7.45 -5.90
C ALA A 231 20.37 -8.03 -7.19
N GLY A 232 20.10 -7.37 -8.32
CA GLY A 232 20.79 -7.56 -9.60
C GLY A 232 20.32 -8.75 -10.46
N ARG A 233 20.60 -8.68 -11.77
CA ARG A 233 20.26 -9.70 -12.78
C ARG A 233 20.90 -11.08 -12.55
N LEU A 234 21.93 -11.19 -11.72
CA LEU A 234 22.71 -12.40 -11.46
C LEU A 234 22.87 -12.75 -9.98
N GLY A 235 22.29 -11.96 -9.06
CA GLY A 235 22.50 -12.13 -7.62
C GLY A 235 21.33 -12.82 -6.93
N ARG A 236 21.56 -13.99 -6.35
CA ARG A 236 20.63 -14.65 -5.41
C ARG A 236 20.58 -13.99 -4.02
N ARG A 237 21.23 -12.83 -3.84
CA ARG A 237 21.33 -12.16 -2.54
C ARG A 237 20.13 -11.23 -2.34
N ARG A 238 19.28 -11.56 -1.37
CA ARG A 238 18.19 -10.68 -0.93
C ARG A 238 18.75 -9.52 -0.10
N VAL A 239 18.25 -8.30 -0.36
CA VAL A 239 18.54 -7.10 0.44
C VAL A 239 17.42 -6.95 1.48
N PRO A 240 17.67 -7.20 2.76
CA PRO A 240 16.63 -7.21 3.79
C PRO A 240 16.27 -5.80 4.28
N THR A 241 16.98 -4.76 3.84
CA THR A 241 16.79 -3.38 4.31
C THR A 241 15.90 -2.54 3.40
N VAL A 242 15.48 -3.03 2.23
CA VAL A 242 14.70 -2.26 1.25
C VAL A 242 13.49 -1.58 1.89
N GLY A 243 12.66 -2.33 2.62
CA GLY A 243 11.49 -1.73 3.28
C GLY A 243 11.85 -0.65 4.31
N THR A 244 12.95 -0.83 5.08
CA THR A 244 13.40 0.19 6.03
C THR A 244 13.99 1.41 5.34
N ASP A 245 14.65 1.24 4.20
CA ASP A 245 15.22 2.32 3.41
C ASP A 245 14.11 3.17 2.78
N HIS A 246 13.03 2.54 2.29
CA HIS A 246 11.82 3.24 1.81
C HIS A 246 11.16 4.04 2.93
N VAL A 247 11.03 3.48 4.15
CA VAL A 247 10.50 4.23 5.29
C VAL A 247 11.33 5.48 5.58
N LEU A 248 12.66 5.37 5.58
CA LEU A 248 13.55 6.52 5.82
C LEU A 248 13.41 7.60 4.74
N GLN A 249 13.20 7.23 3.48
CA GLN A 249 12.92 8.20 2.42
C GLN A 249 11.55 8.87 2.62
N ALA A 250 10.51 8.10 2.93
CA ALA A 250 9.17 8.62 3.17
C ALA A 250 9.11 9.57 4.37
N LEU A 251 9.86 9.30 5.44
CA LEU A 251 9.98 10.18 6.61
C LEU A 251 10.53 11.57 6.25
N ARG A 252 11.38 11.70 5.22
CA ARG A 252 11.87 13.02 4.77
C ARG A 252 10.77 13.85 4.13
N ARG A 253 9.73 13.20 3.60
CA ARG A 253 8.54 13.84 3.00
C ARG A 253 7.43 14.12 4.00
N LEU A 254 7.55 13.63 5.21
CA LEU A 254 6.59 13.87 6.29
C LEU A 254 6.74 15.30 6.82
N ASP A 255 5.65 16.05 6.94
CA ASP A 255 5.67 17.39 7.53
C ASP A 255 5.85 17.35 9.04
N ALA A 256 6.28 18.48 9.60
CA ALA A 256 6.36 18.64 11.05
C ALA A 256 4.98 18.44 11.68
N GLY A 257 4.91 17.61 12.70
CA GLY A 257 3.64 17.16 13.27
C GLY A 257 2.95 16.04 12.47
N GLY A 258 3.49 15.58 11.35
CA GLY A 258 2.92 14.48 10.56
C GLY A 258 3.18 13.10 11.17
N ARG A 259 2.46 12.09 10.66
CA ARG A 259 2.53 10.69 11.12
C ARG A 259 2.79 9.73 9.96
N LEU A 260 3.70 8.78 10.18
CA LEU A 260 3.92 7.65 9.29
C LEU A 260 3.44 6.36 9.96
N VAL A 261 2.70 5.54 9.20
CA VAL A 261 2.30 4.18 9.56
C VAL A 261 2.82 3.22 8.50
N ALA A 262 3.72 2.32 8.90
CA ALA A 262 4.36 1.39 7.98
C ALA A 262 4.13 -0.07 8.37
N VAL A 263 3.76 -0.89 7.37
CA VAL A 263 3.70 -2.33 7.48
C VAL A 263 5.02 -2.91 6.94
N LEU A 264 5.78 -3.57 7.78
CA LEU A 264 7.08 -4.15 7.44
C LEU A 264 7.10 -5.67 7.69
N SER A 265 8.10 -6.36 7.17
CA SER A 265 8.35 -7.74 7.55
C SER A 265 8.59 -7.87 9.05
N ALA A 266 8.04 -8.89 9.71
CA ALA A 266 8.34 -9.21 11.10
C ALA A 266 9.84 -9.48 11.36
N GLY A 267 10.61 -9.69 10.28
CA GLY A 267 12.08 -9.79 10.35
C GLY A 267 12.78 -8.47 10.71
N VAL A 268 12.12 -7.32 10.55
CA VAL A 268 12.63 -6.01 10.97
C VAL A 268 12.50 -5.88 12.48
N ARG A 269 13.61 -6.05 13.20
CA ARG A 269 13.62 -6.09 14.68
C ARG A 269 14.75 -5.24 15.22
N ARG A 270 14.53 -4.56 16.36
CA ARG A 270 15.52 -3.74 17.07
C ARG A 270 16.81 -4.49 17.40
N GLY A 271 16.71 -5.71 17.87
CA GLY A 271 17.86 -6.54 18.26
C GLY A 271 18.75 -7.02 17.11
N LYS A 272 18.37 -6.79 15.84
CA LYS A 272 19.19 -7.17 14.69
C LYS A 272 20.17 -6.08 14.29
N PRO A 273 21.47 -6.39 14.18
CA PRO A 273 22.49 -5.42 13.75
C PRO A 273 22.15 -4.74 12.43
N THR A 274 21.53 -5.48 11.49
CA THR A 274 21.12 -4.97 10.16
C THR A 274 20.12 -3.82 10.23
N HIS A 275 19.27 -3.78 11.28
CA HIS A 275 18.23 -2.77 11.43
C HIS A 275 18.54 -1.71 12.50
N ARG A 276 19.72 -1.79 13.14
CA ARG A 276 20.10 -0.85 14.21
C ARG A 276 20.00 0.61 13.77
N ARG A 277 20.62 0.95 12.63
CA ARG A 277 20.59 2.33 12.09
C ARG A 277 19.17 2.83 11.81
N PHE A 278 18.30 1.95 11.33
CA PHE A 278 16.91 2.28 11.10
C PHE A 278 16.20 2.66 12.41
N PHE A 279 16.30 1.81 13.43
CA PHE A 279 15.65 2.10 14.74
C PHE A 279 16.26 3.27 15.48
N GLU A 280 17.54 3.53 15.30
CA GLU A 280 18.19 4.77 15.76
C GLU A 280 17.56 5.98 15.06
N ALA A 281 17.43 5.96 13.73
CA ALA A 281 16.89 7.06 12.95
C ALA A 281 15.43 7.40 13.31
N VAL A 282 14.54 6.38 13.43
CA VAL A 282 13.13 6.61 13.76
C VAL A 282 12.88 6.98 15.23
N ASN A 283 13.92 6.97 16.04
CA ASN A 283 13.90 7.36 17.45
C ASN A 283 14.78 8.58 17.77
N THR A 284 15.32 9.23 16.75
CA THR A 284 16.14 10.43 16.92
C THR A 284 15.37 11.62 16.36
N HIS A 285 15.37 12.74 17.13
CA HIS A 285 14.73 13.98 16.67
C HIS A 285 15.05 14.27 15.19
N PRO A 286 14.05 14.65 14.39
CA PRO A 286 12.68 15.01 14.75
C PRO A 286 11.68 13.82 14.76
N PHE A 287 12.12 12.58 14.83
CA PHE A 287 11.23 11.41 14.77
C PHE A 287 11.06 10.74 16.13
N ARG A 288 9.84 10.24 16.37
CA ARG A 288 9.47 9.49 17.56
C ARG A 288 8.65 8.24 17.17
N LEU A 289 9.15 7.08 17.58
CA LEU A 289 8.45 5.80 17.41
C LEU A 289 7.44 5.59 18.55
N HIS A 290 6.15 5.63 18.22
CA HIS A 290 5.04 5.46 19.18
C HIS A 290 4.57 4.02 19.32
N ALA A 291 4.63 3.25 18.26
CA ALA A 291 4.26 1.83 18.31
C ALA A 291 5.16 0.98 17.42
N ASP A 292 5.40 -0.24 17.90
CA ASP A 292 6.15 -1.29 17.23
C ASP A 292 5.48 -2.62 17.59
N ILE A 293 4.43 -3.02 16.84
CA ILE A 293 3.67 -4.23 17.11
C ILE A 293 3.89 -5.29 16.03
N GLU A 294 3.98 -6.55 16.46
CA GLU A 294 4.01 -7.70 15.54
C GLU A 294 2.59 -8.21 15.33
N VAL A 295 2.17 -8.35 14.07
CA VAL A 295 0.84 -8.80 13.67
C VAL A 295 0.90 -10.19 13.06
N GLY A 296 0.01 -11.07 13.51
CA GLY A 296 -0.04 -12.48 13.13
C GLY A 296 -0.28 -12.72 11.65
N GLY A 297 0.30 -13.81 11.14
CA GLY A 297 0.24 -14.13 9.71
C GLY A 297 -1.15 -14.52 9.21
N ALA A 298 -2.09 -14.82 10.09
CA ALA A 298 -3.46 -15.16 9.72
C ALA A 298 -4.16 -14.03 8.94
N VAL A 299 -3.80 -12.77 9.21
CA VAL A 299 -4.33 -11.58 8.52
C VAL A 299 -4.07 -11.63 7.01
N TYR A 300 -2.97 -12.24 6.57
CA TYR A 300 -2.60 -12.37 5.15
C TYR A 300 -3.10 -13.67 4.49
N ARG A 301 -3.82 -14.53 5.21
CA ARG A 301 -4.30 -15.81 4.67
C ARG A 301 -5.16 -15.67 3.40
N PRO A 302 -6.07 -14.69 3.27
CA PRO A 302 -6.83 -14.48 2.03
C PRO A 302 -5.95 -14.21 0.80
N TYR A 303 -4.74 -13.70 1.00
CA TYR A 303 -3.75 -13.39 -0.04
C TYR A 303 -2.74 -14.54 -0.27
N GLY A 304 -3.09 -15.77 0.13
CA GLY A 304 -2.31 -16.98 -0.13
C GLY A 304 -1.00 -17.07 0.65
N THR A 305 -0.87 -16.34 1.77
CA THR A 305 0.31 -16.36 2.64
C THR A 305 -0.06 -16.26 4.10
N CYS A 306 0.87 -16.64 5.00
CA CYS A 306 0.76 -16.45 6.44
C CYS A 306 1.96 -15.66 6.95
N VAL A 307 2.39 -14.65 6.22
CA VAL A 307 3.52 -13.81 6.59
C VAL A 307 3.16 -12.97 7.81
N ARG A 308 3.99 -13.06 8.86
CA ARG A 308 3.91 -12.16 10.01
C ARG A 308 4.51 -10.81 9.62
N THR A 309 3.85 -9.76 10.04
CA THR A 309 4.27 -8.39 9.75
C THR A 309 4.52 -7.59 11.02
N ARG A 310 5.06 -6.41 10.86
CA ARG A 310 5.31 -5.45 11.92
C ARG A 310 4.71 -4.11 11.53
N LEU A 311 3.83 -3.58 12.36
CA LEU A 311 3.27 -2.26 12.19
C LEU A 311 4.07 -1.27 13.04
N LEU A 312 4.60 -0.24 12.39
CA LEU A 312 5.30 0.87 13.03
C LEU A 312 4.46 2.15 12.93
N VAL A 313 4.39 2.91 14.02
CA VAL A 313 3.79 4.25 14.06
C VAL A 313 4.88 5.24 14.47
N VAL A 314 5.22 6.16 13.57
CA VAL A 314 6.29 7.15 13.77
C VAL A 314 5.74 8.56 13.53
N ASP A 315 5.93 9.47 14.47
CA ASP A 315 5.61 10.88 14.30
C ASP A 315 6.86 11.71 14.00
N ARG A 316 6.71 12.72 13.17
CA ARG A 316 7.67 13.82 13.07
C ARG A 316 7.25 14.91 14.03
N THR A 317 8.01 15.10 15.09
CA THR A 317 7.75 16.11 16.13
C THR A 317 8.26 17.48 15.72
N THR A 318 7.71 18.54 16.32
CA THR A 318 8.20 19.92 16.20
C THR A 318 9.12 20.30 17.33
N GLU A 319 9.15 19.50 18.40
CA GLU A 319 9.90 19.78 19.63
C GLU A 319 11.24 19.05 19.64
N ASN A 320 12.23 19.61 20.31
CA ASN A 320 13.52 18.99 20.61
C ASN A 320 13.37 17.87 21.66
N SER A 321 12.40 17.00 21.53
CA SER A 321 12.26 15.83 22.38
C SER A 321 13.21 14.73 21.90
N HIS A 322 14.21 14.42 22.69
CA HIS A 322 15.00 13.20 22.49
C HIS A 322 14.04 12.01 22.58
N GLY A 323 14.20 11.03 21.68
CA GLY A 323 13.34 9.85 21.59
C GLY A 323 13.30 9.12 22.94
N ASP A 324 12.31 9.45 23.77
CA ASP A 324 12.04 8.76 25.01
C ASP A 324 11.18 7.53 24.69
N ASP A 325 11.71 6.35 24.92
CA ASP A 325 11.02 5.06 24.76
C ASP A 325 9.87 4.89 25.77
N ARG A 326 9.75 5.76 26.76
CA ARG A 326 8.65 5.72 27.73
C ARG A 326 7.34 6.04 27.03
N GLY A 327 6.43 5.07 27.11
CA GLY A 327 5.10 5.17 26.48
C GLY A 327 5.00 4.64 25.07
N ARG A 328 6.07 4.04 24.48
CA ARG A 328 5.94 3.29 23.24
C ARG A 328 5.15 2.00 23.47
N VAL A 329 4.22 1.72 22.57
CA VAL A 329 3.46 0.47 22.56
C VAL A 329 4.27 -0.61 21.84
N GLU A 330 4.56 -1.70 22.53
CA GLU A 330 5.15 -2.92 21.98
C GLU A 330 4.23 -4.11 22.32
N ALA A 331 3.83 -4.85 21.30
CA ALA A 331 2.96 -6.02 21.48
C ALA A 331 3.11 -7.01 20.32
N THR A 332 2.57 -8.21 20.56
CA THR A 332 2.28 -9.20 19.51
C THR A 332 0.80 -9.49 19.55
N VAL A 333 0.14 -9.36 18.40
CA VAL A 333 -1.29 -9.54 18.22
C VAL A 333 -1.56 -10.53 17.08
N GLU A 334 -2.68 -11.20 17.10
CA GLU A 334 -3.00 -12.19 16.07
C GLU A 334 -4.08 -11.69 15.08
N THR A 335 -4.89 -10.71 15.46
CA THR A 335 -5.98 -10.17 14.66
C THR A 335 -5.88 -8.65 14.49
N VAL A 336 -6.59 -8.11 13.51
CA VAL A 336 -6.74 -6.66 13.32
C VAL A 336 -7.49 -6.05 14.51
N GLY A 337 -8.51 -6.74 15.04
CA GLY A 337 -9.26 -6.30 16.20
C GLY A 337 -8.38 -6.15 17.46
N ASP A 338 -7.50 -7.12 17.74
CA ASP A 338 -6.55 -6.99 18.86
C ASP A 338 -5.59 -5.82 18.66
N ALA A 339 -5.19 -5.58 17.40
CA ALA A 339 -4.33 -4.44 17.07
C ALA A 339 -5.00 -3.09 17.33
N VAL A 340 -6.32 -2.96 17.10
CA VAL A 340 -7.08 -1.75 17.44
C VAL A 340 -6.97 -1.45 18.94
N ASP A 341 -7.20 -2.44 19.80
CA ASP A 341 -7.16 -2.24 21.25
C ASP A 341 -5.77 -1.81 21.74
N VAL A 342 -4.74 -2.49 21.24
CA VAL A 342 -3.35 -2.19 21.58
C VAL A 342 -2.90 -0.82 21.10
N LEU A 343 -3.39 -0.37 19.93
CA LEU A 343 -3.02 0.91 19.32
C LEU A 343 -3.89 2.09 19.76
N ALA A 344 -5.01 1.84 20.45
CA ALA A 344 -5.91 2.90 20.91
C ALA A 344 -5.20 4.04 21.67
N PRO A 345 -4.24 3.77 22.60
CA PRO A 345 -3.52 4.83 23.32
C PRO A 345 -2.65 5.71 22.44
N VAL A 346 -2.23 5.22 21.26
CA VAL A 346 -1.35 5.96 20.34
C VAL A 346 -2.07 6.45 19.09
N ARG A 347 -3.38 6.16 18.99
CA ARG A 347 -4.19 6.71 17.91
C ARG A 347 -4.14 8.24 17.93
N ARG A 348 -3.91 8.82 16.76
CA ARG A 348 -3.93 10.27 16.64
C ARG A 348 -5.35 10.78 16.67
N ALA A 349 -5.62 11.79 17.50
CA ALA A 349 -6.88 12.53 17.40
C ALA A 349 -6.98 13.12 15.99
N SER A 350 -8.14 13.00 15.40
CA SER A 350 -8.38 13.63 14.09
C SER A 350 -8.46 15.14 14.30
N ALA A 351 -7.81 15.89 13.46
CA ALA A 351 -7.92 17.35 13.42
C ALA A 351 -9.35 17.77 13.08
#